data_eafff1e4bc4379913209243ad62d1499
#
_entry.id   eafff1e4bc4379913209243ad62d1499
#
_cell.length_a   1.000
_cell.length_b   1.000
_cell.length_c   1.000
_cell.angle_alpha   90.00
_cell.angle_beta   90.00
_cell.angle_gamma   90.00
#
_symmetry.space_group_name_H-M   'P 1'
#
loop_
_entity.id
_entity.type
_entity.pdbx_description
1 polymer ?
#
loop_
_entity_poly.entity_id
_entity_poly.type
_entity_poly.pdbx_seq_one_letter_code
_entity_poly.pdbx_strand_id
1 'polypeptide(L)'
;MPTHNRLHKIELLAPARDADTGIEAIKHGADAVYIGGPNFGARSAAGNSVDDIARLCNFAHLYGARIYVTLNTILWDSELKAAEDLVWQLYHAGVDALIVQDTALLQMKLPPIALHASTQMDNCTPEKAQWLEAAGYKQIVLARETSLEQTRRIAQAVRVPLEAFVHGALCVSYSGRCYASQYCFERSANRGCCAQFCRLAFDLVDDRGNVLIHDKHLLSLKDMNRTADLEAMMDAGVRSFKIEGRLKDTNYVKNVTAWYRQQIDKILAQRADTYVRASYGTSHLTFEPDAKRSFNRGFTNYFLYGRTDAPIHSFATPKAIGPVVGKVGRIERRSFVFEPDANLASPLTAGDGLCFVDADGKLQGFRVNKVEGNMAFPATMPPLKRGTRLHRNLDFAMDKALSKETAKRTLAADISLREVEGGYAIDMADESGCHVTLRFDYPHDEARSPQHDAMVRQLSKLGDTPFTAHHISIQTNGERFIPASVLTEWRRAVCSKLLADHQTSYERDRAARSDEARLKQMLPHELPFTANVSNHLAEAFYKRHGVLNIEPAFELEQPAGTEVPLMTCRHCIRHALGWCVKKKPTHAADKLALRLPDGRTFPLKFDCKHCEMQVLRPRK
;
A
#
# COMPACT_ATOMS: atom_id res chain seq x y z
N MET A 1 -10.10 29.96 25.62
CA MET A 1 -9.07 30.11 24.59
C MET A 1 -9.43 29.17 23.45
N PRO A 2 -9.52 29.59 22.19
CA PRO A 2 -9.79 28.69 21.09
C PRO A 2 -8.62 27.72 21.00
N THR A 3 -8.88 26.44 21.17
CA THR A 3 -7.96 25.36 20.84
C THR A 3 -7.60 25.52 19.36
N HIS A 4 -6.34 25.88 19.05
CA HIS A 4 -5.83 25.80 17.68
C HIS A 4 -6.12 24.39 17.16
N ASN A 5 -7.06 24.29 16.24
CA ASN A 5 -7.47 23.05 15.61
C ASN A 5 -6.27 22.57 14.80
N ARG A 6 -5.46 21.65 15.37
CA ARG A 6 -4.26 21.14 14.72
C ARG A 6 -4.72 20.34 13.50
N LEU A 7 -4.37 20.77 12.28
CA LEU A 7 -4.69 20.07 11.05
C LEU A 7 -4.22 18.62 11.10
N HIS A 8 -5.06 17.71 10.64
CA HIS A 8 -4.71 16.30 10.58
C HIS A 8 -3.90 16.00 9.31
N LYS A 9 -2.70 15.49 9.48
CA LYS A 9 -1.85 15.03 8.36
C LYS A 9 -2.46 13.76 7.74
N ILE A 10 -2.60 13.76 6.42
CA ILE A 10 -3.09 12.63 5.61
C ILE A 10 -1.93 12.10 4.79
N GLU A 11 -1.63 10.83 4.98
CA GLU A 11 -0.52 10.11 4.36
C GLU A 11 -1.01 9.13 3.29
N LEU A 12 -0.46 9.19 2.09
CA LEU A 12 -0.57 8.17 1.07
C LEU A 12 0.67 7.27 1.11
N LEU A 13 0.49 6.02 1.53
CA LEU A 13 1.54 5.03 1.71
C LEU A 13 1.60 4.06 0.52
N ALA A 14 2.62 4.19 -0.31
CA ALA A 14 2.83 3.38 -1.51
C ALA A 14 3.75 2.17 -1.26
N PRO A 15 3.55 1.06 -1.98
CA PRO A 15 4.46 -0.09 -1.92
C PRO A 15 5.69 0.12 -2.79
N ALA A 16 6.83 -0.45 -2.40
CA ALA A 16 7.98 -0.58 -3.26
C ALA A 16 8.54 -2.01 -3.24
N ARG A 17 8.85 -2.54 -4.42
CA ARG A 17 9.57 -3.80 -4.58
C ARG A 17 11.07 -3.58 -4.37
N ASP A 18 11.58 -2.47 -4.90
CA ASP A 18 12.97 -2.02 -4.87
C ASP A 18 13.03 -0.50 -4.69
N ALA A 19 14.24 0.04 -4.44
CA ALA A 19 14.43 1.46 -4.19
C ALA A 19 14.00 2.34 -5.38
N ASP A 20 14.21 1.88 -6.63
CA ASP A 20 13.81 2.63 -7.82
C ASP A 20 12.29 2.75 -7.92
N THR A 21 11.57 1.68 -7.65
CA THR A 21 10.09 1.70 -7.54
C THR A 21 9.64 2.65 -6.42
N GLY A 22 10.37 2.71 -5.30
CA GLY A 22 10.10 3.64 -4.20
C GLY A 22 10.29 5.09 -4.61
N ILE A 23 11.36 5.42 -5.32
CA ILE A 23 11.62 6.75 -5.87
C ILE A 23 10.50 7.15 -6.83
N GLU A 24 10.10 6.24 -7.74
CA GLU A 24 8.98 6.50 -8.64
C GLU A 24 7.66 6.71 -7.88
N ALA A 25 7.39 5.95 -6.81
CA ALA A 25 6.21 6.18 -5.97
C ALA A 25 6.19 7.61 -5.38
N ILE A 26 7.34 8.09 -4.88
CA ILE A 26 7.46 9.46 -4.34
C ILE A 26 7.26 10.51 -5.43
N LYS A 27 7.89 10.33 -6.61
CA LYS A 27 7.67 11.23 -7.76
C LYS A 27 6.20 11.31 -8.16
N HIS A 28 5.46 10.18 -8.03
CA HIS A 28 4.03 10.09 -8.36
C HIS A 28 3.09 10.47 -7.20
N GLY A 29 3.62 11.04 -6.11
CA GLY A 29 2.85 11.70 -5.06
C GLY A 29 2.65 10.90 -3.78
N ALA A 30 3.40 9.82 -3.52
CA ALA A 30 3.40 9.15 -2.22
C ALA A 30 3.96 10.08 -1.14
N ASP A 31 3.35 10.02 0.05
CA ASP A 31 3.82 10.70 1.26
C ASP A 31 4.70 9.79 2.11
N ALA A 32 4.56 8.47 1.89
CA ALA A 32 5.44 7.47 2.48
C ALA A 32 5.54 6.25 1.56
N VAL A 33 6.62 5.48 1.71
CA VAL A 33 6.86 4.23 0.97
C VAL A 33 7.18 3.13 1.96
N TYR A 34 6.56 1.94 1.78
CA TYR A 34 6.97 0.76 2.53
C TYR A 34 7.67 -0.24 1.60
N ILE A 35 8.82 -0.73 2.08
CA ILE A 35 9.75 -1.59 1.33
C ILE A 35 10.17 -2.79 2.19
N GLY A 36 10.55 -3.90 1.56
CA GLY A 36 11.16 -5.03 2.27
C GLY A 36 12.62 -4.78 2.60
N GLY A 37 13.04 -5.11 3.81
CA GLY A 37 14.45 -5.20 4.16
C GLY A 37 15.14 -6.41 3.52
N PRO A 38 16.44 -6.61 3.76
CA PRO A 38 17.18 -7.79 3.27
C PRO A 38 16.57 -9.11 3.73
N ASN A 39 16.02 -9.14 4.97
CA ASN A 39 15.44 -10.30 5.62
C ASN A 39 14.21 -9.93 6.45
N PHE A 40 13.51 -10.93 7.01
CA PHE A 40 12.43 -10.82 8.01
C PHE A 40 11.18 -10.06 7.56
N GLY A 41 11.01 -9.84 6.26
CA GLY A 41 9.82 -9.21 5.70
C GLY A 41 8.83 -10.24 5.15
N ALA A 42 7.54 -10.03 5.34
CA ALA A 42 6.53 -10.76 4.59
C ALA A 42 6.80 -10.57 3.09
N ARG A 43 6.83 -11.68 2.30
CA ARG A 43 7.25 -11.72 0.89
C ARG A 43 8.77 -11.61 0.70
N SER A 44 9.48 -12.59 1.22
CA SER A 44 10.95 -12.72 1.20
C SER A 44 11.62 -12.59 -0.18
N ALA A 45 10.87 -12.74 -1.27
CA ALA A 45 11.38 -12.62 -2.65
C ALA A 45 11.72 -11.17 -3.08
N ALA A 46 11.48 -10.16 -2.23
CA ALA A 46 11.74 -8.74 -2.52
C ALA A 46 12.65 -8.12 -1.44
N GLY A 47 13.81 -8.73 -1.19
CA GLY A 47 14.83 -8.19 -0.30
C GLY A 47 15.64 -7.07 -0.97
N ASN A 48 15.91 -5.99 -0.23
CA ASN A 48 16.70 -4.85 -0.69
C ASN A 48 17.93 -4.70 0.20
N SER A 49 19.06 -4.26 -0.36
CA SER A 49 20.25 -3.94 0.44
C SER A 49 20.00 -2.71 1.34
N VAL A 50 20.78 -2.60 2.40
CA VAL A 50 20.73 -1.43 3.29
C VAL A 50 21.10 -0.15 2.54
N ASP A 51 22.06 -0.22 1.60
CA ASP A 51 22.49 0.91 0.78
C ASP A 51 21.39 1.39 -0.18
N ASP A 52 20.64 0.46 -0.81
CA ASP A 52 19.48 0.83 -1.62
C ASP A 52 18.41 1.54 -0.80
N ILE A 53 18.17 1.06 0.42
CA ILE A 53 17.23 1.69 1.35
C ILE A 53 17.73 3.07 1.77
N ALA A 54 19.03 3.26 2.04
CA ALA A 54 19.63 4.56 2.36
C ALA A 54 19.46 5.55 1.20
N ARG A 55 19.69 5.11 -0.04
CA ARG A 55 19.46 5.93 -1.25
C ARG A 55 18.00 6.37 -1.35
N LEU A 56 17.06 5.48 -1.07
CA LEU A 56 15.64 5.80 -1.06
C LEU A 56 15.28 6.79 0.06
N CYS A 57 15.82 6.62 1.27
CA CYS A 57 15.62 7.56 2.39
C CYS A 57 16.10 8.97 2.02
N ASN A 58 17.33 9.10 1.49
CA ASN A 58 17.88 10.38 1.08
C ASN A 58 17.02 11.11 0.05
N PHE A 59 16.44 10.37 -0.91
CA PHE A 59 15.53 10.93 -1.89
C PHE A 59 14.18 11.34 -1.26
N ALA A 60 13.63 10.49 -0.40
CA ALA A 60 12.33 10.70 0.23
C ALA A 60 12.32 11.91 1.16
N HIS A 61 13.34 12.04 1.99
CA HIS A 61 13.44 13.08 3.02
C HIS A 61 13.49 14.49 2.43
N LEU A 62 13.97 14.62 1.19
CA LEU A 62 13.92 15.90 0.47
C LEU A 62 12.48 16.43 0.34
N TYR A 63 11.50 15.56 0.24
CA TYR A 63 10.08 15.93 0.15
C TYR A 63 9.34 15.77 1.48
N GLY A 64 10.04 15.53 2.58
CA GLY A 64 9.42 15.17 3.86
C GLY A 64 8.63 13.85 3.80
N ALA A 65 8.86 13.03 2.78
CA ALA A 65 8.25 11.71 2.65
C ALA A 65 9.01 10.70 3.50
N ARG A 66 8.31 9.65 3.99
CA ARG A 66 8.81 8.69 4.97
C ARG A 66 9.09 7.33 4.36
N ILE A 67 10.07 6.62 4.91
CA ILE A 67 10.41 5.25 4.50
C ILE A 67 10.17 4.29 5.65
N TYR A 68 9.29 3.30 5.42
CA TYR A 68 8.97 2.25 6.37
C TYR A 68 9.50 0.90 5.88
N VAL A 69 10.30 0.23 6.70
CA VAL A 69 10.81 -1.10 6.36
C VAL A 69 9.98 -2.17 7.06
N THR A 70 9.61 -3.23 6.32
CA THR A 70 8.83 -4.33 6.88
C THR A 70 9.75 -5.37 7.52
N LEU A 71 9.62 -5.57 8.84
CA LEU A 71 10.10 -6.70 9.62
C LEU A 71 8.88 -7.42 10.21
N ASN A 72 7.92 -7.80 9.38
CA ASN A 72 6.60 -8.22 9.79
C ASN A 72 6.36 -9.72 9.63
N THR A 73 7.38 -10.49 9.96
CA THR A 73 7.31 -11.95 10.17
C THR A 73 7.51 -12.29 11.64
N ILE A 74 7.06 -13.46 12.08
CA ILE A 74 7.50 -14.04 13.34
C ILE A 74 8.99 -14.43 13.23
N LEU A 75 9.73 -14.37 14.32
CA LEU A 75 11.17 -14.65 14.40
C LEU A 75 11.42 -15.96 15.17
N TRP A 76 12.45 -16.69 14.77
CA TRP A 76 12.97 -17.78 15.57
C TRP A 76 14.01 -17.26 16.57
N ASP A 77 14.28 -18.02 17.63
CA ASP A 77 15.31 -17.66 18.61
C ASP A 77 16.68 -17.44 17.98
N SER A 78 17.03 -18.25 16.99
CA SER A 78 18.29 -18.14 16.22
C SER A 78 18.41 -16.88 15.36
N GLU A 79 17.30 -16.18 15.12
CA GLU A 79 17.24 -14.98 14.25
C GLU A 79 17.25 -13.66 15.03
N LEU A 80 17.01 -13.71 16.36
CA LEU A 80 16.82 -12.52 17.18
C LEU A 80 18.01 -11.55 17.10
N LYS A 81 19.23 -12.07 17.19
CA LYS A 81 20.44 -11.23 17.11
C LYS A 81 20.60 -10.59 15.74
N ALA A 82 20.39 -11.36 14.67
CA ALA A 82 20.47 -10.85 13.30
C ALA A 82 19.39 -9.80 13.01
N ALA A 83 18.19 -9.96 13.58
CA ALA A 83 17.11 -8.97 13.48
C ALA A 83 17.47 -7.67 14.21
N GLU A 84 18.03 -7.75 15.43
CA GLU A 84 18.50 -6.57 16.19
C GLU A 84 19.58 -5.81 15.41
N ASP A 85 20.59 -6.51 14.88
CA ASP A 85 21.67 -5.90 14.10
C ASP A 85 21.16 -5.24 12.82
N LEU A 86 20.20 -5.86 12.15
CA LEU A 86 19.56 -5.28 10.97
C LEU A 86 18.79 -3.99 11.32
N VAL A 87 18.11 -3.94 12.45
CA VAL A 87 17.39 -2.73 12.88
C VAL A 87 18.36 -1.56 13.09
N TRP A 88 19.53 -1.81 13.68
CA TRP A 88 20.57 -0.78 13.81
C TRP A 88 21.08 -0.29 12.46
N GLN A 89 21.33 -1.19 11.50
CA GLN A 89 21.74 -0.83 10.14
C GLN A 89 20.67 0.03 9.44
N LEU A 90 19.39 -0.36 9.51
CA LEU A 90 18.29 0.39 8.93
C LEU A 90 18.10 1.77 9.58
N TYR A 91 18.30 1.86 10.89
CA TYR A 91 18.27 3.15 11.59
C TYR A 91 19.36 4.09 11.08
N HIS A 92 20.59 3.61 10.90
CA HIS A 92 21.70 4.39 10.35
C HIS A 92 21.49 4.73 8.87
N ALA A 93 20.79 3.89 8.11
CA ALA A 93 20.41 4.15 6.73
C ALA A 93 19.32 5.24 6.57
N GLY A 94 18.73 5.73 7.68
CA GLY A 94 17.74 6.81 7.63
C GLY A 94 16.28 6.35 7.69
N VAL A 95 15.99 5.07 7.90
CA VAL A 95 14.62 4.52 7.97
C VAL A 95 13.81 5.21 9.07
N ASP A 96 12.58 5.62 8.76
CA ASP A 96 11.71 6.36 9.69
C ASP A 96 10.99 5.46 10.68
N ALA A 97 10.51 4.31 10.23
CA ALA A 97 9.83 3.34 11.09
C ALA A 97 9.94 1.91 10.56
N LEU A 98 9.70 0.96 11.45
CA LEU A 98 9.56 -0.45 11.12
C LEU A 98 8.11 -0.90 11.23
N ILE A 99 7.61 -1.61 10.23
CA ILE A 99 6.31 -2.29 10.30
C ILE A 99 6.56 -3.71 10.79
N VAL A 100 6.11 -4.03 12.01
CA VAL A 100 6.50 -5.24 12.73
C VAL A 100 5.31 -6.09 13.18
N GLN A 101 5.54 -7.39 13.33
CA GLN A 101 4.56 -8.35 13.86
C GLN A 101 5.01 -8.92 15.20
N ASP A 102 6.28 -9.30 15.32
CA ASP A 102 6.79 -10.01 16.48
C ASP A 102 7.01 -9.08 17.67
N THR A 103 6.46 -9.42 18.82
CA THR A 103 6.63 -8.66 20.05
C THR A 103 8.04 -8.75 20.65
N ALA A 104 8.88 -9.66 20.18
CA ALA A 104 10.29 -9.74 20.56
C ALA A 104 11.02 -8.40 20.34
N LEU A 105 10.65 -7.62 19.29
CA LEU A 105 11.26 -6.33 19.05
C LEU A 105 11.05 -5.32 20.17
N LEU A 106 9.99 -5.48 20.98
CA LEU A 106 9.76 -4.66 22.18
C LEU A 106 10.71 -4.98 23.35
N GLN A 107 11.44 -6.09 23.26
CA GLN A 107 12.39 -6.56 24.30
C GLN A 107 13.86 -6.44 23.85
N MET A 108 14.12 -6.19 22.57
CA MET A 108 15.47 -6.02 22.01
C MET A 108 16.05 -4.65 22.35
N LYS A 109 17.35 -4.53 22.33
CA LYS A 109 18.08 -3.25 22.50
C LYS A 109 18.13 -2.51 21.15
N LEU A 110 17.01 -1.89 20.79
CA LEU A 110 16.86 -1.18 19.52
C LEU A 110 17.30 0.30 19.63
N PRO A 111 17.69 0.93 18.49
CA PRO A 111 17.80 2.37 18.41
C PRO A 111 16.43 3.02 18.62
N PRO A 112 16.34 4.35 18.80
CA PRO A 112 15.06 5.03 19.03
C PRO A 112 14.22 5.15 17.75
N ILE A 113 14.03 4.03 17.01
CA ILE A 113 13.22 3.94 15.79
C ILE A 113 11.75 3.68 16.13
N ALA A 114 10.83 4.32 15.41
CA ALA A 114 9.41 4.11 15.60
C ALA A 114 8.98 2.69 15.13
N LEU A 115 8.06 2.06 15.87
CA LEU A 115 7.46 0.78 15.51
C LEU A 115 6.00 0.97 15.13
N HIS A 116 5.59 0.43 13.99
CA HIS A 116 4.21 0.39 13.51
C HIS A 116 3.68 -1.04 13.62
N ALA A 117 2.51 -1.20 14.25
CA ALA A 117 1.89 -2.51 14.39
C ALA A 117 1.37 -3.00 13.04
N SER A 118 1.95 -4.08 12.53
CA SER A 118 1.54 -4.68 11.25
C SER A 118 0.09 -5.17 11.30
N THR A 119 -0.59 -5.16 10.14
CA THR A 119 -1.88 -5.86 9.98
C THR A 119 -1.79 -7.34 10.37
N GLN A 120 -0.60 -7.96 10.30
CA GLN A 120 -0.36 -9.35 10.71
C GLN A 120 -0.60 -9.61 12.20
N MET A 121 -0.75 -8.56 13.02
CA MET A 121 -1.14 -8.65 14.43
C MET A 121 -2.65 -8.71 14.64
N ASP A 122 -3.47 -8.76 13.58
CA ASP A 122 -4.93 -8.84 13.62
C ASP A 122 -5.58 -7.66 14.37
N ASN A 123 -5.34 -6.45 13.88
CA ASN A 123 -5.73 -5.20 14.53
C ASN A 123 -7.16 -4.80 14.13
N CYS A 124 -8.17 -5.35 14.79
CA CYS A 124 -9.59 -5.17 14.41
C CYS A 124 -10.51 -4.74 15.56
N THR A 125 -10.00 -4.60 16.80
CA THR A 125 -10.80 -4.18 17.96
C THR A 125 -10.18 -2.99 18.69
N PRO A 126 -11.01 -2.18 19.44
CA PRO A 126 -10.51 -1.10 20.27
C PRO A 126 -9.53 -1.58 21.36
N GLU A 127 -9.80 -2.70 21.99
CA GLU A 127 -8.97 -3.26 23.07
C GLU A 127 -7.58 -3.64 22.55
N LYS A 128 -7.52 -4.28 21.36
CA LYS A 128 -6.24 -4.61 20.72
C LYS A 128 -5.47 -3.35 20.35
N ALA A 129 -6.14 -2.32 19.81
CA ALA A 129 -5.51 -1.05 19.46
C ALA A 129 -4.96 -0.32 20.71
N GLN A 130 -5.73 -0.28 21.80
CA GLN A 130 -5.29 0.30 23.07
C GLN A 130 -4.07 -0.43 23.64
N TRP A 131 -4.05 -1.77 23.55
CA TRP A 131 -2.91 -2.56 23.96
C TRP A 131 -1.65 -2.23 23.13
N LEU A 132 -1.79 -2.12 21.80
CA LEU A 132 -0.70 -1.76 20.92
C LEU A 132 -0.16 -0.35 21.23
N GLU A 133 -1.04 0.63 21.47
CA GLU A 133 -0.64 1.96 21.88
C GLU A 133 0.11 1.94 23.20
N ALA A 134 -0.39 1.20 24.21
CA ALA A 134 0.27 1.03 25.50
C ALA A 134 1.63 0.32 25.37
N ALA A 135 1.77 -0.61 24.43
CA ALA A 135 3.04 -1.28 24.13
C ALA A 135 4.09 -0.38 23.43
N GLY A 136 3.70 0.84 23.01
CA GLY A 136 4.60 1.82 22.42
C GLY A 136 4.62 1.85 20.90
N TYR A 137 3.66 1.22 20.24
CA TYR A 137 3.52 1.36 18.79
C TYR A 137 3.06 2.77 18.41
N LYS A 138 3.68 3.37 17.40
CA LYS A 138 3.43 4.75 16.95
C LYS A 138 2.35 4.85 15.89
N GLN A 139 2.01 3.75 15.23
CA GLN A 139 0.96 3.65 14.20
C GLN A 139 0.39 2.23 14.20
N ILE A 140 -0.89 2.09 13.88
CA ILE A 140 -1.59 0.80 13.86
C ILE A 140 -2.16 0.55 12.46
N VAL A 141 -1.71 -0.52 11.80
CA VAL A 141 -2.26 -0.97 10.51
C VAL A 141 -3.48 -1.83 10.78
N LEU A 142 -4.66 -1.33 10.45
CA LEU A 142 -5.92 -2.03 10.65
C LEU A 142 -6.00 -3.32 9.82
N ALA A 143 -6.73 -4.30 10.31
CA ALA A 143 -7.10 -5.48 9.55
C ALA A 143 -7.97 -5.08 8.33
N ARG A 144 -7.80 -5.78 7.20
CA ARG A 144 -8.46 -5.42 5.92
C ARG A 144 -9.98 -5.51 5.98
N GLU A 145 -10.49 -6.38 6.82
CA GLU A 145 -11.92 -6.67 7.06
C GLU A 145 -12.60 -5.69 8.02
N THR A 146 -11.87 -4.73 8.60
CA THR A 146 -12.41 -3.73 9.53
C THR A 146 -13.40 -2.81 8.79
N SER A 147 -14.60 -2.65 9.35
CA SER A 147 -15.63 -1.74 8.83
C SER A 147 -15.39 -0.29 9.26
N LEU A 148 -16.07 0.67 8.61
CA LEU A 148 -16.04 2.09 9.02
C LEU A 148 -16.48 2.29 10.46
N GLU A 149 -17.50 1.58 10.90
CA GLU A 149 -17.97 1.68 12.29
C GLU A 149 -16.93 1.18 13.28
N GLN A 150 -16.32 0.01 13.00
CA GLN A 150 -15.21 -0.50 13.81
C GLN A 150 -14.02 0.45 13.80
N THR A 151 -13.68 1.03 12.63
CA THR A 151 -12.61 2.03 12.51
C THR A 151 -12.86 3.24 13.40
N ARG A 152 -14.09 3.79 13.42
CA ARG A 152 -14.45 4.92 14.31
C ARG A 152 -14.28 4.56 15.78
N ARG A 153 -14.73 3.38 16.21
CA ARG A 153 -14.58 2.91 17.59
C ARG A 153 -13.10 2.77 17.98
N ILE A 154 -12.27 2.24 17.08
CA ILE A 154 -10.83 2.14 17.28
C ILE A 154 -10.20 3.53 17.37
N ALA A 155 -10.53 4.44 16.44
CA ALA A 155 -10.00 5.80 16.42
C ALA A 155 -10.35 6.61 17.67
N GLN A 156 -11.52 6.36 18.28
CA GLN A 156 -11.92 6.97 19.54
C GLN A 156 -11.18 6.40 20.75
N ALA A 157 -10.67 5.19 20.65
CA ALA A 157 -10.01 4.47 21.74
C ALA A 157 -8.50 4.73 21.84
N VAL A 158 -7.86 5.24 20.78
CA VAL A 158 -6.41 5.47 20.70
C VAL A 158 -6.08 6.85 20.15
N ARG A 159 -4.86 7.32 20.41
CA ARG A 159 -4.34 8.61 19.90
C ARG A 159 -3.36 8.45 18.73
N VAL A 160 -2.79 7.26 18.59
CA VAL A 160 -1.85 6.95 17.50
C VAL A 160 -2.58 6.89 16.15
N PRO A 161 -1.93 7.30 15.03
CA PRO A 161 -2.52 7.24 13.71
C PRO A 161 -2.97 5.83 13.32
N LEU A 162 -4.11 5.74 12.66
CA LEU A 162 -4.62 4.52 12.05
C LEU A 162 -4.27 4.48 10.58
N GLU A 163 -3.69 3.37 10.14
CA GLU A 163 -3.38 3.05 8.74
C GLU A 163 -4.37 2.02 8.22
N ALA A 164 -4.91 2.22 7.02
CA ALA A 164 -5.83 1.27 6.41
C ALA A 164 -5.50 1.03 4.93
N PHE A 165 -5.65 -0.23 4.48
CA PHE A 165 -5.53 -0.55 3.06
C PHE A 165 -6.67 0.04 2.26
N VAL A 166 -6.35 0.60 1.08
CA VAL A 166 -7.33 1.21 0.16
C VAL A 166 -7.35 0.59 -1.21
N HIS A 167 -6.26 -0.11 -1.63
CA HIS A 167 -6.16 -0.70 -2.96
C HIS A 167 -5.36 -2.00 -2.96
N GLY A 168 -5.68 -2.89 -3.92
CA GLY A 168 -4.89 -4.04 -4.28
C GLY A 168 -5.35 -5.37 -3.67
N ALA A 169 -4.48 -6.36 -3.64
CA ALA A 169 -4.82 -7.74 -3.32
C ALA A 169 -5.31 -7.94 -1.88
N LEU A 170 -6.41 -8.70 -1.75
CA LEU A 170 -6.97 -9.12 -0.48
C LEU A 170 -6.43 -10.48 -0.04
N CYS A 171 -6.25 -10.64 1.28
CA CYS A 171 -6.14 -11.92 1.94
C CYS A 171 -7.53 -12.37 2.38
N VAL A 172 -7.89 -13.63 2.12
CA VAL A 172 -9.20 -14.16 2.52
C VAL A 172 -9.26 -14.53 3.99
N SER A 173 -8.13 -14.95 4.58
CA SER A 173 -8.02 -15.21 6.01
C SER A 173 -7.82 -13.92 6.79
N TYR A 174 -8.24 -13.90 8.04
CA TYR A 174 -7.79 -12.90 8.98
C TYR A 174 -6.26 -12.83 9.01
N SER A 175 -5.73 -11.62 9.05
CA SER A 175 -4.29 -11.40 9.00
C SER A 175 -3.58 -12.04 10.20
N GLY A 176 -2.46 -12.73 9.95
CA GLY A 176 -1.74 -13.48 10.99
C GLY A 176 -2.38 -14.82 11.39
N ARG A 177 -3.58 -15.16 10.87
CA ARG A 177 -4.33 -16.37 11.23
C ARG A 177 -4.50 -17.34 10.06
N CYS A 178 -3.46 -17.47 9.20
CA CYS A 178 -3.47 -18.40 8.09
C CYS A 178 -2.29 -19.37 8.18
N TYR A 179 -2.59 -20.62 8.45
CA TYR A 179 -1.63 -21.73 8.60
C TYR A 179 -1.74 -22.75 7.46
N ALA A 180 -2.68 -22.56 6.51
CA ALA A 180 -2.92 -23.49 5.42
C ALA A 180 -1.68 -23.68 4.53
N SER A 181 -0.94 -22.61 4.28
CA SER A 181 0.29 -22.64 3.49
C SER A 181 1.41 -23.41 4.20
N GLN A 182 1.56 -23.24 5.52
CA GLN A 182 2.50 -23.99 6.35
C GLN A 182 2.13 -25.47 6.37
N TYR A 183 0.86 -25.79 6.63
CA TYR A 183 0.39 -27.16 6.72
C TYR A 183 0.52 -27.93 5.40
N CYS A 184 0.14 -27.31 4.29
CA CYS A 184 0.06 -27.98 2.99
C CYS A 184 1.40 -28.03 2.23
N PHE A 185 2.29 -27.05 2.45
CA PHE A 185 3.45 -26.81 1.58
C PHE A 185 4.72 -26.48 2.36
N GLU A 186 4.71 -26.57 3.69
CA GLU A 186 5.84 -26.19 4.58
C GLU A 186 6.33 -24.75 4.35
N ARG A 187 5.44 -23.88 3.90
CA ARG A 187 5.70 -22.48 3.56
C ARG A 187 4.82 -21.56 4.40
N SER A 188 5.37 -21.04 5.52
CA SER A 188 4.58 -20.21 6.42
C SER A 188 4.24 -18.85 5.82
N ALA A 189 2.95 -18.47 5.88
CA ALA A 189 2.48 -17.13 5.57
C ALA A 189 2.95 -16.10 6.60
N ASN A 190 3.07 -16.49 7.87
CA ASN A 190 3.58 -15.66 8.97
C ASN A 190 5.11 -15.46 8.90
N ARG A 191 5.78 -16.26 8.06
CA ARG A 191 7.21 -16.18 7.75
C ARG A 191 7.51 -15.59 6.37
N GLY A 192 6.50 -14.99 5.71
CA GLY A 192 6.66 -14.33 4.42
C GLY A 192 6.64 -15.25 3.19
N CYS A 193 6.48 -16.56 3.37
CA CYS A 193 6.59 -17.58 2.32
C CYS A 193 5.24 -18.15 1.86
N CYS A 194 4.16 -17.34 1.87
CA CYS A 194 2.82 -17.79 1.52
C CYS A 194 2.76 -18.46 0.13
N ALA A 195 2.28 -19.71 0.07
CA ALA A 195 2.07 -20.47 -1.18
C ALA A 195 0.76 -20.12 -1.91
N GLN A 196 -0.03 -19.16 -1.38
CA GLN A 196 -1.31 -18.73 -1.95
C GLN A 196 -2.35 -19.87 -2.06
N PHE A 197 -2.46 -20.72 -1.05
CA PHE A 197 -3.46 -21.80 -0.96
C PHE A 197 -4.86 -21.32 -1.36
N CYS A 198 -5.27 -20.13 -0.94
CA CYS A 198 -6.57 -19.54 -1.26
C CYS A 198 -6.78 -19.20 -2.75
N ARG A 199 -5.77 -19.34 -3.58
CA ARG A 199 -5.85 -19.10 -5.05
C ARG A 199 -5.90 -20.38 -5.85
N LEU A 200 -5.81 -21.54 -5.19
CA LEU A 200 -5.96 -22.83 -5.85
C LEU A 200 -7.41 -23.07 -6.27
N ALA A 201 -7.59 -23.95 -7.24
CA ALA A 201 -8.90 -24.46 -7.59
C ALA A 201 -9.28 -25.62 -6.65
N PHE A 202 -10.57 -25.71 -6.30
CA PHE A 202 -11.13 -26.71 -5.41
C PHE A 202 -12.43 -27.26 -5.97
N ASP A 203 -12.69 -28.52 -5.66
CA ASP A 203 -14.05 -29.03 -5.63
C ASP A 203 -14.69 -28.70 -4.29
N LEU A 204 -15.96 -28.27 -4.29
CA LEU A 204 -16.79 -28.23 -3.10
C LEU A 204 -17.55 -29.54 -3.00
N VAL A 205 -17.37 -30.28 -1.92
CA VAL A 205 -18.00 -31.58 -1.71
C VAL A 205 -18.88 -31.59 -0.46
N ASP A 206 -19.91 -32.44 -0.47
CA ASP A 206 -20.74 -32.73 0.70
C ASP A 206 -20.10 -33.81 1.61
N ASP A 207 -20.79 -34.20 2.67
CA ASP A 207 -20.35 -35.22 3.63
C ASP A 207 -20.34 -36.67 3.05
N ARG A 208 -21.00 -36.88 1.89
CA ARG A 208 -21.01 -38.14 1.15
C ARG A 208 -19.92 -38.17 0.07
N GLY A 209 -19.20 -37.09 -0.13
CA GLY A 209 -18.17 -36.96 -1.16
C GLY A 209 -18.69 -36.54 -2.54
N ASN A 210 -19.98 -36.21 -2.67
CA ASN A 210 -20.54 -35.74 -3.93
C ASN A 210 -20.00 -34.33 -4.25
N VAL A 211 -19.60 -34.13 -5.52
CA VAL A 211 -19.12 -32.85 -6.00
C VAL A 211 -20.29 -31.90 -6.26
N LEU A 212 -20.41 -30.85 -5.49
CA LEU A 212 -21.44 -29.83 -5.64
C LEU A 212 -20.98 -28.69 -6.59
N ILE A 213 -19.71 -28.34 -6.52
CA ILE A 213 -19.06 -27.36 -7.40
C ILE A 213 -17.72 -27.95 -7.83
N HIS A 214 -17.41 -27.93 -9.12
CA HIS A 214 -16.19 -28.51 -9.66
C HIS A 214 -15.20 -27.44 -10.12
N ASP A 215 -13.92 -27.61 -9.78
CA ASP A 215 -12.75 -26.87 -10.30
C ASP A 215 -12.93 -25.33 -10.25
N LYS A 216 -13.26 -24.77 -9.06
CA LYS A 216 -13.42 -23.31 -8.88
C LYS A 216 -12.50 -22.74 -7.80
N HIS A 217 -12.12 -21.49 -7.96
CA HIS A 217 -11.27 -20.77 -7.01
C HIS A 217 -12.09 -20.18 -5.84
N LEU A 218 -12.71 -21.08 -5.04
CA LEU A 218 -13.75 -20.75 -4.06
C LEU A 218 -13.30 -19.82 -2.91
N LEU A 219 -12.01 -19.72 -2.68
CA LEU A 219 -11.41 -18.80 -1.69
C LEU A 219 -10.79 -17.56 -2.33
N SER A 220 -10.81 -17.44 -3.68
CA SER A 220 -10.21 -16.32 -4.38
C SER A 220 -11.09 -15.08 -4.30
N LEU A 221 -10.52 -13.95 -3.84
CA LEU A 221 -11.19 -12.67 -3.75
C LEU A 221 -10.82 -11.74 -4.90
N LYS A 222 -11.73 -10.79 -5.20
CA LYS A 222 -11.44 -9.58 -5.98
C LYS A 222 -10.39 -8.72 -5.29
N ASP A 223 -9.87 -7.73 -5.98
CA ASP A 223 -8.95 -6.76 -5.40
C ASP A 223 -9.73 -5.61 -4.72
N MET A 224 -9.14 -5.03 -3.68
CA MET A 224 -9.71 -3.89 -2.99
C MET A 224 -9.62 -2.63 -3.86
N ASN A 225 -10.67 -1.82 -3.85
CA ASN A 225 -10.65 -0.44 -4.33
C ASN A 225 -11.61 0.37 -3.47
N ARG A 226 -11.07 1.31 -2.70
CA ARG A 226 -11.80 2.21 -1.80
C ARG A 226 -11.67 3.68 -2.23
N THR A 227 -11.45 3.93 -3.52
CA THR A 227 -11.33 5.29 -4.05
C THR A 227 -12.54 6.17 -3.69
N ALA A 228 -13.75 5.62 -3.82
CA ALA A 228 -14.99 6.34 -3.52
C ALA A 228 -15.24 6.53 -2.00
N ASP A 229 -14.48 5.82 -1.17
CA ASP A 229 -14.70 5.76 0.28
C ASP A 229 -13.66 6.56 1.08
N LEU A 230 -12.71 7.23 0.41
CA LEU A 230 -11.57 7.89 1.06
C LEU A 230 -11.98 8.94 2.09
N GLU A 231 -12.94 9.83 1.76
CA GLU A 231 -13.41 10.84 2.68
C GLU A 231 -14.10 10.23 3.90
N ALA A 232 -14.97 9.24 3.69
CA ALA A 232 -15.62 8.52 4.80
C ALA A 232 -14.63 7.81 5.71
N MET A 233 -13.50 7.33 5.15
CA MET A 233 -12.42 6.73 5.93
C MET A 233 -11.62 7.79 6.71
N MET A 234 -11.37 8.98 6.16
CA MET A 234 -10.79 10.12 6.87
C MET A 234 -11.64 10.52 8.06
N ASP A 235 -12.96 10.64 7.85
CA ASP A 235 -13.94 10.97 8.89
C ASP A 235 -14.08 9.86 9.94
N ALA A 236 -13.80 8.61 9.57
CA ALA A 236 -13.73 7.50 10.51
C ALA A 236 -12.43 7.46 11.33
N GLY A 237 -11.45 8.33 11.05
CA GLY A 237 -10.21 8.46 11.80
C GLY A 237 -8.98 7.83 11.14
N VAL A 238 -9.07 7.34 9.89
CA VAL A 238 -7.89 6.90 9.14
C VAL A 238 -7.01 8.09 8.78
N ARG A 239 -5.70 7.95 8.97
CA ARG A 239 -4.71 8.99 8.67
C ARG A 239 -3.64 8.55 7.66
N SER A 240 -3.44 7.25 7.47
CA SER A 240 -2.54 6.69 6.47
C SER A 240 -3.28 5.72 5.55
N PHE A 241 -3.19 5.96 4.24
CA PHE A 241 -3.91 5.27 3.17
C PHE A 241 -2.96 4.38 2.39
N LYS A 242 -2.99 3.07 2.67
CA LYS A 242 -2.02 2.10 2.16
C LYS A 242 -2.45 1.41 0.89
N ILE A 243 -1.60 1.48 -0.12
CA ILE A 243 -1.73 0.70 -1.36
C ILE A 243 -1.03 -0.66 -1.17
N GLU A 244 -1.72 -1.79 -1.41
CA GLU A 244 -1.10 -3.11 -1.47
C GLU A 244 -0.48 -3.32 -2.86
N GLY A 245 0.74 -3.85 -2.91
CA GLY A 245 1.38 -4.10 -4.20
C GLY A 245 2.90 -4.28 -4.18
N ARG A 246 3.51 -4.67 -3.06
CA ARG A 246 4.97 -4.79 -2.93
C ARG A 246 5.66 -5.72 -3.95
N LEU A 247 4.93 -6.71 -4.51
CA LEU A 247 5.42 -7.57 -5.60
C LEU A 247 4.94 -7.12 -6.98
N LYS A 248 4.31 -5.95 -7.09
CA LYS A 248 3.88 -5.38 -8.36
C LYS A 248 5.04 -4.68 -9.07
N ASP A 249 4.90 -4.53 -10.38
CA ASP A 249 5.84 -3.77 -11.21
C ASP A 249 5.75 -2.26 -10.95
N THR A 250 6.75 -1.53 -11.41
CA THR A 250 6.85 -0.08 -11.24
C THR A 250 5.71 0.66 -11.94
N ASN A 251 5.21 0.17 -13.09
CA ASN A 251 4.11 0.78 -13.82
C ASN A 251 2.80 0.76 -13.01
N TYR A 252 2.53 -0.36 -12.32
CA TYR A 252 1.40 -0.44 -11.38
C TYR A 252 1.54 0.61 -10.25
N VAL A 253 2.73 0.73 -9.65
CA VAL A 253 2.97 1.65 -8.54
C VAL A 253 2.80 3.10 -8.99
N LYS A 254 3.39 3.49 -10.13
CA LYS A 254 3.24 4.82 -10.74
C LYS A 254 1.76 5.19 -10.91
N ASN A 255 1.01 4.35 -11.62
CA ASN A 255 -0.38 4.62 -11.96
C ASN A 255 -1.29 4.68 -10.73
N VAL A 256 -1.22 3.69 -9.84
CA VAL A 256 -2.12 3.61 -8.68
C VAL A 256 -1.79 4.70 -7.66
N THR A 257 -0.50 5.00 -7.43
CA THR A 257 -0.10 6.08 -6.52
C THR A 257 -0.58 7.44 -7.03
N ALA A 258 -0.35 7.75 -8.31
CA ALA A 258 -0.80 8.99 -8.92
C ALA A 258 -2.33 9.13 -8.87
N TRP A 259 -3.07 8.04 -9.14
CA TRP A 259 -4.52 8.02 -9.03
C TRP A 259 -5.00 8.39 -7.62
N TYR A 260 -4.49 7.69 -6.58
CA TYR A 260 -4.90 7.96 -5.20
C TYR A 260 -4.46 9.35 -4.74
N ARG A 261 -3.29 9.83 -5.18
CA ARG A 261 -2.83 11.20 -4.88
C ARG A 261 -3.83 12.23 -5.39
N GLN A 262 -4.25 12.13 -6.65
CA GLN A 262 -5.24 13.06 -7.22
C GLN A 262 -6.58 13.02 -6.47
N GLN A 263 -7.05 11.82 -6.05
CA GLN A 263 -8.32 11.72 -5.31
C GLN A 263 -8.20 12.32 -3.90
N ILE A 264 -7.08 12.05 -3.20
CA ILE A 264 -6.84 12.62 -1.88
C ILE A 264 -6.69 14.14 -1.98
N ASP A 265 -5.96 14.69 -2.96
CA ASP A 265 -5.77 16.14 -3.13
C ASP A 265 -7.11 16.87 -3.37
N LYS A 266 -8.04 16.27 -4.10
CA LYS A 266 -9.40 16.84 -4.27
C LYS A 266 -10.12 16.98 -2.92
N ILE A 267 -9.99 15.99 -2.03
CA ILE A 267 -10.60 16.03 -0.69
C ILE A 267 -9.87 17.08 0.17
N LEU A 268 -8.54 17.10 0.15
CA LEU A 268 -7.76 18.07 0.92
C LEU A 268 -8.07 19.51 0.52
N ALA A 269 -8.24 19.79 -0.78
CA ALA A 269 -8.61 21.12 -1.27
C ALA A 269 -10.00 21.56 -0.76
N GLN A 270 -10.94 20.63 -0.61
CA GLN A 270 -12.29 20.91 -0.09
C GLN A 270 -12.34 21.00 1.44
N ARG A 271 -11.38 20.40 2.13
CA ARG A 271 -11.31 20.25 3.59
C ARG A 271 -9.99 20.78 4.16
N ALA A 272 -9.45 21.87 3.59
CA ALA A 272 -8.17 22.46 3.96
C ALA A 272 -8.12 23.02 5.40
N ASP A 273 -9.26 23.24 6.01
CA ASP A 273 -9.43 23.61 7.42
C ASP A 273 -9.27 22.44 8.40
N THR A 274 -9.33 21.22 7.92
CA THR A 274 -9.32 19.98 8.73
C THR A 274 -8.11 19.12 8.43
N TYR A 275 -7.75 19.00 7.15
CA TYR A 275 -6.75 18.07 6.65
C TYR A 275 -5.63 18.76 5.90
N VAL A 276 -4.42 18.21 6.02
CA VAL A 276 -3.23 18.65 5.29
C VAL A 276 -2.43 17.44 4.80
N ARG A 277 -1.71 17.60 3.73
CA ARG A 277 -0.83 16.56 3.20
C ARG A 277 0.32 16.28 4.17
N ALA A 278 0.77 15.01 4.26
CA ALA A 278 1.83 14.60 5.19
C ALA A 278 3.24 14.89 4.66
N SER A 279 3.40 15.17 3.37
CA SER A 279 4.69 15.51 2.73
C SER A 279 4.57 16.73 1.83
N TYR A 280 5.68 17.23 1.29
CA TYR A 280 5.77 18.45 0.49
C TYR A 280 5.94 18.16 -1.00
N GLY A 281 5.80 19.17 -1.83
CA GLY A 281 6.05 19.13 -3.27
C GLY A 281 4.87 18.68 -4.11
N THR A 282 4.78 19.24 -5.32
CA THR A 282 3.76 18.94 -6.32
C THR A 282 4.30 17.97 -7.36
N SER A 283 3.52 16.93 -7.67
CA SER A 283 3.85 15.96 -8.70
C SER A 283 3.24 16.37 -10.05
N HIS A 284 4.07 16.62 -11.04
CA HIS A 284 3.68 16.96 -12.41
C HIS A 284 3.71 15.69 -13.25
N LEU A 285 2.54 15.25 -13.72
CA LEU A 285 2.37 14.01 -14.47
C LEU A 285 2.30 14.27 -15.97
N THR A 286 2.84 13.35 -16.79
CA THR A 286 2.73 13.39 -18.27
C THR A 286 1.70 12.40 -18.81
N PHE A 287 0.88 11.80 -17.94
CA PHE A 287 -0.18 10.86 -18.27
C PHE A 287 -1.39 11.07 -17.37
N GLU A 288 -2.55 10.52 -17.78
CA GLU A 288 -3.77 10.52 -16.95
C GLU A 288 -3.86 9.21 -16.16
N PRO A 289 -3.77 9.24 -14.81
CA PRO A 289 -3.84 8.04 -14.00
C PRO A 289 -5.25 7.43 -13.98
N ASP A 290 -5.31 6.10 -14.01
CA ASP A 290 -6.54 5.34 -13.80
C ASP A 290 -6.21 3.97 -13.17
N ALA A 291 -6.55 3.79 -11.89
CA ALA A 291 -6.29 2.56 -11.16
C ALA A 291 -7.00 1.33 -11.77
N LYS A 292 -8.08 1.51 -12.54
CA LYS A 292 -8.81 0.41 -13.19
C LYS A 292 -8.00 -0.21 -14.33
N ARG A 293 -7.08 0.54 -14.94
CA ARG A 293 -6.23 0.09 -16.06
C ARG A 293 -5.00 -0.69 -15.60
N SER A 294 -4.75 -0.76 -14.29
CA SER A 294 -3.72 -1.62 -13.68
C SER A 294 -4.26 -3.01 -13.37
N PHE A 295 -3.36 -3.93 -13.02
CA PHE A 295 -3.71 -5.30 -12.62
C PHE A 295 -4.82 -5.34 -11.59
N ASN A 296 -5.95 -6.01 -11.89
CA ASN A 296 -7.01 -6.30 -10.93
C ASN A 296 -7.83 -7.55 -11.31
N ARG A 297 -8.48 -8.17 -10.30
CA ARG A 297 -9.41 -9.31 -10.44
C ARG A 297 -10.88 -8.89 -10.40
N GLY A 298 -11.18 -7.66 -10.83
CA GLY A 298 -12.37 -6.94 -10.46
C GLY A 298 -12.22 -6.33 -9.07
N PHE A 299 -13.08 -5.37 -8.72
CA PHE A 299 -12.95 -4.58 -7.51
C PHE A 299 -14.06 -4.82 -6.49
N THR A 300 -13.73 -4.60 -5.22
CA THR A 300 -14.63 -4.60 -4.08
C THR A 300 -14.14 -3.62 -3.01
N ASN A 301 -15.04 -3.00 -2.25
CA ASN A 301 -14.69 -2.30 -1.01
C ASN A 301 -14.62 -3.24 0.21
N TYR A 302 -14.77 -4.54 -0.06
CA TYR A 302 -14.73 -5.65 0.89
C TYR A 302 -15.81 -5.50 1.97
N PHE A 303 -15.44 -5.49 3.25
CA PHE A 303 -16.39 -5.37 4.37
C PHE A 303 -16.47 -3.94 4.95
N LEU A 304 -16.10 -2.91 4.19
CA LEU A 304 -16.07 -1.53 4.69
C LEU A 304 -17.42 -1.07 5.28
N TYR A 305 -18.51 -1.45 4.63
CA TYR A 305 -19.89 -1.20 5.09
C TYR A 305 -20.57 -2.44 5.69
N GLY A 306 -19.77 -3.39 6.18
CA GLY A 306 -20.26 -4.66 6.65
C GLY A 306 -20.49 -5.67 5.52
N ARG A 307 -21.29 -6.70 5.78
CA ARG A 307 -21.61 -7.74 4.79
C ARG A 307 -22.74 -7.27 3.88
N THR A 308 -22.50 -7.30 2.58
CA THR A 308 -23.45 -6.99 1.54
C THR A 308 -23.65 -8.20 0.62
N ASP A 309 -24.64 -8.14 -0.30
CA ASP A 309 -24.85 -9.17 -1.32
C ASP A 309 -23.97 -8.98 -2.56
N ALA A 310 -23.25 -7.86 -2.65
CA ALA A 310 -22.29 -7.64 -3.73
C ALA A 310 -21.17 -8.70 -3.70
N PRO A 311 -20.85 -9.35 -4.82
CA PRO A 311 -19.87 -10.42 -4.86
C PRO A 311 -18.46 -9.87 -4.61
N ILE A 312 -17.83 -10.32 -3.51
CA ILE A 312 -16.45 -10.00 -3.14
C ILE A 312 -15.44 -11.00 -3.71
N HIS A 313 -15.93 -12.10 -4.28
CA HIS A 313 -15.11 -13.23 -4.75
C HIS A 313 -14.80 -13.16 -6.26
N SER A 314 -13.76 -13.89 -6.66
CA SER A 314 -13.33 -14.10 -8.05
C SER A 314 -13.18 -15.62 -8.29
N PHE A 315 -14.30 -16.33 -8.37
CA PHE A 315 -14.32 -17.82 -8.48
C PHE A 315 -13.83 -18.32 -9.84
N ALA A 316 -13.94 -17.50 -10.89
CA ALA A 316 -13.55 -17.89 -12.25
C ALA A 316 -12.01 -17.87 -12.43
N THR A 317 -11.29 -17.04 -11.67
CA THR A 317 -9.85 -16.88 -11.91
C THR A 317 -9.13 -16.24 -10.73
N PRO A 318 -7.88 -16.64 -10.45
CA PRO A 318 -6.95 -15.93 -9.58
C PRO A 318 -6.12 -14.89 -10.36
N LYS A 319 -6.23 -14.84 -11.71
CA LYS A 319 -5.46 -13.95 -12.59
C LYS A 319 -6.15 -12.61 -12.77
N ALA A 320 -5.44 -11.66 -13.36
CA ALA A 320 -6.01 -10.37 -13.75
C ALA A 320 -7.12 -10.55 -14.78
N ILE A 321 -8.25 -9.84 -14.56
CA ILE A 321 -9.34 -9.76 -15.53
C ILE A 321 -9.44 -8.33 -16.12
N GLY A 322 -9.18 -7.30 -15.31
CA GLY A 322 -9.30 -5.90 -15.71
C GLY A 322 -10.74 -5.41 -15.93
N PRO A 323 -10.92 -4.16 -16.40
CA PRO A 323 -12.23 -3.60 -16.67
C PRO A 323 -12.90 -4.26 -17.88
N VAL A 324 -14.23 -4.24 -17.89
CA VAL A 324 -15.03 -4.50 -19.11
C VAL A 324 -14.72 -3.40 -20.12
N VAL A 325 -14.42 -3.79 -21.36
CA VAL A 325 -14.13 -2.84 -22.44
C VAL A 325 -15.16 -2.87 -23.56
N GLY A 326 -15.97 -3.94 -23.63
CA GLY A 326 -17.00 -4.08 -24.65
C GLY A 326 -17.43 -5.54 -24.83
N LYS A 327 -18.00 -5.83 -25.98
CA LYS A 327 -18.46 -7.17 -26.35
C LYS A 327 -18.12 -7.51 -27.81
N VAL A 328 -18.18 -8.80 -28.13
CA VAL A 328 -17.96 -9.33 -29.47
C VAL A 328 -19.23 -9.14 -30.29
N GLY A 329 -19.13 -8.47 -31.41
CA GLY A 329 -20.16 -8.36 -32.44
C GLY A 329 -20.09 -9.51 -33.45
N ARG A 330 -20.02 -9.17 -34.78
CA ARG A 330 -19.86 -10.15 -35.85
C ARG A 330 -18.46 -10.77 -35.80
N ILE A 331 -18.40 -12.08 -35.97
CA ILE A 331 -17.14 -12.86 -35.99
C ILE A 331 -16.83 -13.24 -37.45
N GLU A 332 -15.58 -13.08 -37.81
CA GLU A 332 -15.02 -13.45 -39.13
C GLU A 332 -13.89 -14.50 -38.94
N ARG A 333 -13.31 -14.98 -40.04
CA ARG A 333 -12.31 -16.07 -39.98
C ARG A 333 -11.07 -15.72 -39.14
N ARG A 334 -10.62 -14.44 -39.16
CA ARG A 334 -9.38 -13.98 -38.50
C ARG A 334 -9.57 -12.71 -37.69
N SER A 335 -10.81 -12.26 -37.53
CA SER A 335 -11.14 -11.01 -36.82
C SER A 335 -12.53 -11.04 -36.25
N PHE A 336 -12.86 -10.07 -35.47
CA PHE A 336 -14.23 -9.84 -34.98
C PHE A 336 -14.50 -8.34 -34.87
N VAL A 337 -15.77 -7.97 -34.99
CA VAL A 337 -16.23 -6.62 -34.70
C VAL A 337 -16.22 -6.45 -33.17
N PHE A 338 -15.52 -5.46 -32.69
CA PHE A 338 -15.53 -5.06 -31.29
C PHE A 338 -16.60 -3.98 -31.10
N GLU A 339 -17.54 -4.22 -30.23
CA GLU A 339 -18.57 -3.26 -29.82
C GLU A 339 -18.14 -2.67 -28.46
N PRO A 340 -17.61 -1.41 -28.43
CA PRO A 340 -17.07 -0.83 -27.20
C PRO A 340 -18.15 -0.60 -26.16
N ASP A 341 -17.77 -0.67 -24.86
CA ASP A 341 -18.61 -0.22 -23.75
C ASP A 341 -18.73 1.31 -23.77
N ALA A 342 -19.90 1.83 -23.36
CA ALA A 342 -20.17 3.27 -23.34
C ALA A 342 -19.18 4.06 -22.45
N ASN A 343 -18.59 3.40 -21.45
CA ASN A 343 -17.65 4.00 -20.51
C ASN A 343 -16.19 3.59 -20.80
N LEU A 344 -15.88 3.24 -22.04
CA LEU A 344 -14.53 2.83 -22.42
C LEU A 344 -13.55 4.00 -22.27
N ALA A 345 -12.60 3.88 -21.33
CA ALA A 345 -11.65 4.94 -20.99
C ALA A 345 -10.65 5.25 -22.13
N SER A 346 -10.33 4.26 -22.97
CA SER A 346 -9.43 4.42 -24.12
C SER A 346 -9.72 3.36 -25.18
N PRO A 347 -9.59 3.67 -26.49
CA PRO A 347 -9.83 2.72 -27.57
C PRO A 347 -8.91 1.48 -27.44
N LEU A 348 -9.29 0.38 -28.09
CA LEU A 348 -8.40 -0.77 -28.24
C LEU A 348 -7.21 -0.41 -29.13
N THR A 349 -6.05 -0.94 -28.77
CA THR A 349 -4.81 -0.77 -29.53
C THR A 349 -4.14 -2.11 -29.81
N ALA A 350 -3.29 -2.14 -30.84
CA ALA A 350 -2.41 -3.29 -31.08
C ALA A 350 -1.50 -3.50 -29.85
N GLY A 351 -1.40 -4.76 -29.41
CA GLY A 351 -0.66 -5.14 -28.20
C GLY A 351 -1.52 -5.31 -26.96
N ASP A 352 -2.79 -4.83 -26.95
CA ASP A 352 -3.70 -5.03 -25.81
C ASP A 352 -3.93 -6.51 -25.51
N GLY A 353 -3.97 -6.84 -24.23
CA GLY A 353 -4.40 -8.14 -23.73
C GLY A 353 -5.90 -8.11 -23.43
N LEU A 354 -6.65 -8.98 -24.09
CA LEU A 354 -8.07 -9.18 -23.80
C LEU A 354 -8.32 -10.54 -23.16
N CYS A 355 -9.38 -10.62 -22.38
CA CYS A 355 -9.83 -11.88 -21.81
C CYS A 355 -11.36 -11.93 -21.67
N PHE A 356 -11.88 -13.14 -21.53
CA PHE A 356 -13.30 -13.42 -21.28
C PHE A 356 -13.45 -14.69 -20.47
N VAL A 357 -14.58 -14.85 -19.82
CA VAL A 357 -14.94 -16.10 -19.13
C VAL A 357 -15.79 -16.92 -20.11
N ASP A 358 -15.36 -18.15 -20.40
CA ASP A 358 -16.04 -19.05 -21.30
C ASP A 358 -17.29 -19.70 -20.65
N ALA A 359 -17.98 -20.59 -21.40
CA ALA A 359 -19.20 -21.26 -20.94
C ALA A 359 -18.96 -22.18 -19.72
N ASP A 360 -17.75 -22.70 -19.56
CA ASP A 360 -17.34 -23.54 -18.43
C ASP A 360 -16.90 -22.72 -17.22
N GLY A 361 -16.94 -21.39 -17.36
CA GLY A 361 -16.55 -20.44 -16.33
C GLY A 361 -15.03 -20.39 -16.13
N LYS A 362 -14.23 -20.64 -17.18
CA LYS A 362 -12.77 -20.52 -17.18
C LYS A 362 -12.33 -19.26 -17.91
N LEU A 363 -11.28 -18.61 -17.40
CA LEU A 363 -10.71 -17.42 -18.03
C LEU A 363 -9.90 -17.80 -19.26
N GLN A 364 -10.30 -17.28 -20.42
CA GLN A 364 -9.57 -17.35 -21.69
C GLN A 364 -8.95 -15.98 -21.98
N GLY A 365 -7.68 -15.94 -22.42
CA GLY A 365 -6.96 -14.71 -22.73
C GLY A 365 -6.32 -14.76 -24.10
N PHE A 366 -6.25 -13.60 -24.78
CA PHE A 366 -5.59 -13.46 -26.07
C PHE A 366 -5.02 -12.05 -26.26
N ARG A 367 -4.09 -11.90 -27.20
CA ARG A 367 -3.55 -10.59 -27.61
C ARG A 367 -4.19 -10.10 -28.90
N VAL A 368 -4.39 -8.80 -28.98
CA VAL A 368 -4.82 -8.09 -30.17
C VAL A 368 -3.57 -7.65 -30.94
N ASN A 369 -3.38 -8.18 -32.17
CA ASN A 369 -2.22 -7.83 -33.01
C ASN A 369 -2.47 -6.56 -33.82
N LYS A 370 -3.73 -6.31 -34.20
CA LYS A 370 -4.10 -5.18 -35.04
C LYS A 370 -5.52 -4.73 -34.72
N VAL A 371 -5.78 -3.44 -34.84
CA VAL A 371 -7.12 -2.84 -34.77
C VAL A 371 -7.31 -1.95 -35.99
N GLU A 372 -8.43 -2.10 -36.69
CA GLU A 372 -8.85 -1.26 -37.83
C GLU A 372 -10.31 -0.82 -37.59
N GLY A 373 -10.49 0.45 -37.24
CA GLY A 373 -11.79 0.94 -36.77
C GLY A 373 -12.29 0.07 -35.60
N ASN A 374 -13.43 -0.58 -35.79
CA ASN A 374 -14.00 -1.50 -34.79
C ASN A 374 -13.63 -2.97 -35.03
N MET A 375 -12.76 -3.26 -35.99
CA MET A 375 -12.29 -4.63 -36.25
C MET A 375 -11.05 -4.94 -35.43
N ALA A 376 -11.11 -5.98 -34.59
CA ALA A 376 -9.97 -6.48 -33.82
C ALA A 376 -9.45 -7.80 -34.43
N PHE A 377 -8.14 -7.87 -34.60
CA PHE A 377 -7.41 -9.00 -35.18
C PHE A 377 -6.53 -9.64 -34.09
N PRO A 378 -6.95 -10.73 -33.46
CA PRO A 378 -6.14 -11.44 -32.49
C PRO A 378 -5.00 -12.22 -33.18
N ALA A 379 -3.93 -12.54 -32.42
CA ALA A 379 -2.82 -13.38 -32.93
C ALA A 379 -3.31 -14.77 -33.37
N THR A 380 -4.16 -15.37 -32.56
CA THR A 380 -4.90 -16.60 -32.84
C THR A 380 -6.35 -16.36 -32.48
N MET A 381 -7.27 -16.75 -33.35
CA MET A 381 -8.69 -16.55 -33.10
C MET A 381 -9.16 -17.42 -31.93
N PRO A 382 -9.56 -16.82 -30.79
CA PRO A 382 -10.05 -17.58 -29.65
C PRO A 382 -11.50 -18.05 -29.89
N PRO A 383 -12.02 -18.99 -29.07
CA PRO A 383 -13.38 -19.53 -29.25
C PRO A 383 -14.45 -18.54 -28.78
N LEU A 384 -14.55 -17.40 -29.46
CA LEU A 384 -15.51 -16.34 -29.18
C LEU A 384 -16.91 -16.68 -29.69
N LYS A 385 -17.92 -16.14 -29.01
CA LYS A 385 -19.32 -16.12 -29.49
C LYS A 385 -19.78 -14.68 -29.56
N ARG A 386 -20.73 -14.36 -30.47
CA ARG A 386 -21.37 -13.06 -30.51
C ARG A 386 -21.97 -12.72 -29.14
N GLY A 387 -21.78 -11.50 -28.68
CA GLY A 387 -22.21 -11.03 -27.36
C GLY A 387 -21.25 -11.38 -26.22
N THR A 388 -20.16 -12.16 -26.47
CA THR A 388 -19.15 -12.42 -25.43
C THR A 388 -18.61 -11.11 -24.87
N ARG A 389 -18.71 -10.92 -23.56
CA ARG A 389 -18.18 -9.74 -22.86
C ARG A 389 -16.65 -9.84 -22.79
N LEU A 390 -15.98 -8.78 -23.21
CA LEU A 390 -14.51 -8.69 -23.20
C LEU A 390 -14.03 -7.77 -22.10
N HIS A 391 -12.96 -8.19 -21.46
CA HIS A 391 -12.21 -7.44 -20.46
C HIS A 391 -10.81 -7.14 -20.99
N ARG A 392 -10.18 -6.03 -20.55
CA ARG A 392 -8.79 -5.67 -20.87
C ARG A 392 -7.93 -5.94 -19.66
N ASN A 393 -7.15 -7.03 -19.67
CA ASN A 393 -6.22 -7.38 -18.61
C ASN A 393 -4.82 -6.81 -18.80
N LEU A 394 -4.52 -6.26 -19.97
CA LEU A 394 -3.32 -5.47 -20.28
C LEU A 394 -3.69 -4.31 -21.21
N ASP A 395 -3.50 -3.08 -20.74
CA ASP A 395 -3.57 -1.88 -21.54
C ASP A 395 -2.16 -1.54 -22.03
N PHE A 396 -1.85 -1.93 -23.29
CA PHE A 396 -0.50 -1.81 -23.82
C PHE A 396 -0.05 -0.36 -24.00
N ALA A 397 -0.94 0.53 -24.41
CA ALA A 397 -0.63 1.94 -24.59
C ALA A 397 -0.26 2.61 -23.25
N MET A 398 -1.02 2.31 -22.20
CA MET A 398 -0.75 2.79 -20.86
C MET A 398 0.56 2.21 -20.30
N ASP A 399 0.77 0.91 -20.47
CA ASP A 399 2.00 0.23 -20.00
C ASP A 399 3.24 0.81 -20.67
N LYS A 400 3.17 1.05 -22.00
CA LYS A 400 4.24 1.70 -22.79
C LYS A 400 4.47 3.15 -22.36
N ALA A 401 3.44 3.89 -22.01
CA ALA A 401 3.60 5.26 -21.49
C ALA A 401 4.31 5.25 -20.14
N LEU A 402 3.89 4.38 -19.22
CA LEU A 402 4.43 4.26 -17.87
C LEU A 402 5.85 3.69 -17.81
N SER A 403 6.31 2.99 -18.85
CA SER A 403 7.71 2.52 -18.93
C SER A 403 8.74 3.65 -19.10
N LYS A 404 8.28 4.88 -19.38
CA LYS A 404 9.09 6.09 -19.48
C LYS A 404 9.09 6.87 -18.17
N GLU A 405 9.84 7.98 -18.11
CA GLU A 405 9.68 8.96 -17.05
C GLU A 405 8.32 9.68 -17.24
N THR A 406 7.48 9.58 -16.21
CA THR A 406 6.07 10.04 -16.28
C THR A 406 5.71 11.02 -15.17
N ALA A 407 6.63 11.31 -14.26
CA ALA A 407 6.40 12.27 -13.20
C ALA A 407 7.68 13.01 -12.81
N LYS A 408 7.54 14.30 -12.52
CA LYS A 408 8.54 15.10 -11.81
C LYS A 408 7.85 15.70 -10.57
N ARG A 409 8.46 15.53 -9.38
CA ARG A 409 8.01 16.19 -8.16
C ARG A 409 8.91 17.35 -7.86
N THR A 410 8.34 18.52 -7.57
CA THR A 410 9.07 19.76 -7.27
C THR A 410 8.54 20.45 -6.03
N LEU A 411 9.42 21.10 -5.29
CA LEU A 411 9.12 21.95 -4.14
C LEU A 411 8.98 23.41 -4.61
N ALA A 412 7.91 24.08 -4.24
CA ALA A 412 7.76 25.50 -4.49
C ALA A 412 8.75 26.29 -3.63
N ALA A 413 9.49 27.24 -4.24
CA ALA A 413 10.48 28.02 -3.55
C ALA A 413 10.33 29.51 -3.86
N ASP A 414 10.41 30.34 -2.80
CA ASP A 414 10.48 31.80 -2.86
C ASP A 414 11.94 32.22 -2.82
N ILE A 415 12.31 33.18 -3.70
CA ILE A 415 13.68 33.69 -3.83
C ILE A 415 13.64 35.20 -3.71
N SER A 416 14.46 35.75 -2.84
CA SER A 416 14.63 37.21 -2.69
C SER A 416 16.10 37.58 -2.90
N LEU A 417 16.37 38.42 -3.90
CA LEU A 417 17.66 39.09 -4.07
C LEU A 417 17.55 40.50 -3.50
N ARG A 418 18.40 40.83 -2.55
CA ARG A 418 18.44 42.18 -1.96
C ARG A 418 19.85 42.75 -1.91
N GLU A 419 19.96 44.03 -2.15
CA GLU A 419 21.21 44.78 -1.99
C GLU A 419 21.54 44.93 -0.50
N VAL A 420 22.79 44.70 -0.14
CA VAL A 420 23.34 44.83 1.22
C VAL A 420 24.66 45.60 1.17
N GLU A 421 25.15 46.07 2.29
CA GLU A 421 26.44 46.76 2.35
C GLU A 421 27.56 45.88 1.76
N GLY A 422 28.26 46.37 0.76
CA GLY A 422 29.37 45.67 0.08
C GLY A 422 28.97 44.57 -0.90
N GLY A 423 27.66 44.38 -1.19
CA GLY A 423 27.25 43.34 -2.13
C GLY A 423 25.78 43.01 -2.14
N TYR A 424 25.45 41.73 -2.28
CA TYR A 424 24.08 41.23 -2.37
C TYR A 424 23.85 40.04 -1.44
N ALA A 425 22.60 39.87 -1.02
CA ALA A 425 22.15 38.67 -0.33
C ALA A 425 21.04 38.01 -1.14
N ILE A 426 21.08 36.69 -1.22
CA ILE A 426 19.98 35.88 -1.74
C ILE A 426 19.42 35.05 -0.59
N ASP A 427 18.12 35.22 -0.35
CA ASP A 427 17.33 34.41 0.54
C ASP A 427 16.52 33.43 -0.32
N MET A 428 16.53 32.14 0.03
CA MET A 428 15.69 31.14 -0.60
C MET A 428 15.00 30.31 0.48
N ALA A 429 13.67 30.21 0.38
CA ALA A 429 12.85 29.41 1.27
C ALA A 429 11.91 28.53 0.45
N ASP A 430 11.70 27.28 0.86
CA ASP A 430 10.75 26.41 0.22
C ASP A 430 9.49 26.16 1.05
N GLU A 431 8.52 25.48 0.46
CA GLU A 431 7.23 25.17 1.08
C GLU A 431 7.33 24.28 2.33
N SER A 432 8.46 23.62 2.60
CA SER A 432 8.69 22.85 3.84
C SER A 432 9.05 23.74 5.03
N GLY A 433 9.37 25.00 4.77
CA GLY A 433 9.90 25.95 5.74
C GLY A 433 11.42 25.93 5.87
N CYS A 434 12.12 25.11 5.08
CA CYS A 434 13.57 25.17 5.01
C CYS A 434 14.00 26.47 4.29
N HIS A 435 14.97 27.17 4.87
CA HIS A 435 15.42 28.45 4.30
C HIS A 435 16.93 28.64 4.45
N VAL A 436 17.51 29.39 3.53
CA VAL A 436 18.93 29.75 3.51
C VAL A 436 19.12 31.18 3.06
N THR A 437 20.13 31.84 3.63
CA THR A 437 20.61 33.15 3.19
C THR A 437 22.08 33.03 2.85
N LEU A 438 22.48 33.43 1.64
CA LEU A 438 23.87 33.56 1.25
C LEU A 438 24.17 35.02 0.89
N ARG A 439 25.34 35.51 1.30
CA ARG A 439 25.87 36.82 0.93
C ARG A 439 26.98 36.68 -0.09
N PHE A 440 27.02 37.62 -1.03
CA PHE A 440 27.98 37.67 -2.10
C PHE A 440 28.58 39.08 -2.19
N ASP A 441 29.88 39.19 -2.01
CA ASP A 441 30.60 40.44 -2.19
C ASP A 441 30.65 40.76 -3.67
N TYR A 442 30.05 41.87 -4.09
CA TYR A 442 29.96 42.24 -5.48
C TYR A 442 29.69 43.74 -5.62
N PRO A 443 30.31 44.47 -6.59
CA PRO A 443 30.11 45.90 -6.76
C PRO A 443 28.67 46.24 -7.13
N HIS A 444 28.22 47.43 -6.71
CA HIS A 444 26.89 47.95 -7.00
C HIS A 444 26.90 48.80 -8.29
N ASP A 445 27.28 48.17 -9.41
CA ASP A 445 27.32 48.81 -10.70
C ASP A 445 25.92 49.26 -11.16
N GLU A 446 25.80 50.48 -11.67
CA GLU A 446 24.54 50.96 -12.23
C GLU A 446 24.27 50.37 -13.61
N ALA A 447 23.03 49.98 -13.84
CA ALA A 447 22.60 49.46 -15.13
C ALA A 447 22.19 50.59 -16.08
N ARG A 448 22.54 50.45 -17.35
CA ARG A 448 22.14 51.38 -18.43
C ARG A 448 20.71 51.20 -18.92
N SER A 449 20.06 50.12 -18.53
CA SER A 449 18.69 49.76 -18.89
C SER A 449 18.07 48.88 -17.77
N PRO A 450 16.73 48.82 -17.65
CA PRO A 450 16.06 48.00 -16.65
C PRO A 450 16.53 46.55 -16.67
N GLN A 451 16.96 46.02 -15.52
CA GLN A 451 17.49 44.64 -15.36
C GLN A 451 16.57 43.72 -14.58
N HIS A 452 15.54 44.25 -13.93
CA HIS A 452 14.63 43.48 -13.08
C HIS A 452 14.16 42.17 -13.71
N ASP A 453 13.57 42.22 -14.92
CA ASP A 453 13.03 41.02 -15.61
C ASP A 453 14.12 40.03 -16.04
N ALA A 454 15.33 40.54 -16.32
CA ALA A 454 16.47 39.67 -16.64
C ALA A 454 16.96 38.94 -15.41
N MET A 455 17.02 39.59 -14.24
CA MET A 455 17.36 38.96 -12.96
C MET A 455 16.31 37.94 -12.55
N VAL A 456 15.01 38.25 -12.61
CA VAL A 456 13.91 37.33 -12.33
C VAL A 456 14.01 36.12 -13.24
N ARG A 457 14.16 36.29 -14.55
CA ARG A 457 14.32 35.16 -15.48
C ARG A 457 15.55 34.30 -15.19
N GLN A 458 16.64 34.88 -14.69
CA GLN A 458 17.86 34.12 -14.40
C GLN A 458 17.74 33.33 -13.10
N LEU A 459 17.13 33.92 -12.07
CA LEU A 459 16.89 33.26 -10.78
C LEU A 459 15.80 32.20 -10.87
N SER A 460 14.81 32.31 -11.77
CA SER A 460 13.75 31.33 -11.98
C SER A 460 14.20 30.02 -12.65
N LYS A 461 15.41 29.95 -13.22
CA LYS A 461 15.93 28.77 -13.92
C LYS A 461 16.38 27.68 -12.97
N LEU A 462 15.45 27.01 -12.30
CA LEU A 462 15.69 25.95 -11.31
C LEU A 462 15.60 24.51 -11.87
N GLY A 463 15.54 24.35 -13.22
CA GLY A 463 15.16 23.11 -13.88
C GLY A 463 15.93 21.84 -13.50
N ASP A 464 17.22 21.94 -13.15
CA ASP A 464 18.08 20.80 -12.74
C ASP A 464 18.04 20.53 -11.24
N THR A 465 17.15 21.22 -10.51
CA THR A 465 16.97 21.07 -9.08
C THR A 465 15.57 20.50 -8.77
N PRO A 466 15.31 20.05 -7.53
CA PRO A 466 13.97 19.67 -7.11
C PRO A 466 13.05 20.88 -6.85
N PHE A 467 13.52 22.09 -7.05
CA PHE A 467 12.76 23.30 -6.77
C PHE A 467 12.07 23.87 -8.02
N THR A 468 10.95 24.57 -7.80
CA THR A 468 10.25 25.39 -8.78
C THR A 468 10.05 26.79 -8.19
N ALA A 469 10.42 27.83 -8.92
CA ALA A 469 10.22 29.20 -8.47
C ALA A 469 8.72 29.52 -8.33
N HIS A 470 8.29 29.91 -7.13
CA HIS A 470 6.93 30.32 -6.82
C HIS A 470 6.84 31.85 -6.80
N HIS A 471 7.69 32.52 -6.03
CA HIS A 471 7.79 33.96 -5.99
C HIS A 471 9.26 34.40 -6.06
N ILE A 472 9.54 35.46 -6.85
CA ILE A 472 10.87 36.07 -6.94
C ILE A 472 10.74 37.54 -6.67
N SER A 473 11.52 38.04 -5.72
CA SER A 473 11.58 39.45 -5.32
C SER A 473 12.99 40.00 -5.53
N ILE A 474 13.10 41.17 -6.18
CA ILE A 474 14.36 41.88 -6.39
C ILE A 474 14.25 43.20 -5.65
N GLN A 475 15.17 43.46 -4.72
CA GLN A 475 15.19 44.62 -3.86
C GLN A 475 16.57 45.30 -3.95
N THR A 476 16.70 46.27 -4.86
CA THR A 476 17.92 47.03 -5.10
C THR A 476 17.67 48.54 -4.96
N ASN A 477 18.69 49.30 -4.57
CA ASN A 477 18.63 50.76 -4.47
C ASN A 477 18.92 51.37 -5.87
N GLY A 478 17.89 51.35 -6.74
CA GLY A 478 18.01 51.74 -8.14
C GLY A 478 18.29 50.58 -9.08
N GLU A 479 18.51 50.89 -10.35
CA GLU A 479 18.83 49.91 -11.37
C GLU A 479 20.27 49.39 -11.23
N ARG A 480 20.43 48.10 -10.96
CA ARG A 480 21.74 47.47 -10.77
C ARG A 480 22.06 46.51 -11.93
N PHE A 481 23.33 46.47 -12.32
CA PHE A 481 23.82 45.51 -13.31
C PHE A 481 24.53 44.33 -12.65
N ILE A 482 24.00 43.14 -12.81
CA ILE A 482 24.63 41.90 -12.38
C ILE A 482 24.67 40.94 -13.60
N PRO A 483 25.86 40.51 -14.04
CA PRO A 483 25.97 39.56 -15.18
C PRO A 483 25.18 38.29 -14.95
N ALA A 484 24.56 37.73 -16.00
CA ALA A 484 23.77 36.53 -15.93
C ALA A 484 24.58 35.30 -15.45
N SER A 485 25.88 35.26 -15.71
CA SER A 485 26.82 34.24 -15.22
C SER A 485 26.92 34.26 -13.68
N VAL A 486 27.05 35.43 -13.11
CA VAL A 486 27.16 35.66 -11.67
C VAL A 486 25.85 35.27 -10.97
N LEU A 487 24.70 35.69 -11.49
CA LEU A 487 23.40 35.30 -10.98
C LEU A 487 23.20 33.76 -11.06
N THR A 488 23.74 33.12 -12.10
CA THR A 488 23.71 31.66 -12.24
C THR A 488 24.53 30.97 -11.15
N GLU A 489 25.72 31.45 -10.89
CA GLU A 489 26.60 30.94 -9.84
C GLU A 489 25.94 31.10 -8.46
N TRP A 490 25.44 32.28 -8.13
CA TRP A 490 24.74 32.52 -6.87
C TRP A 490 23.51 31.65 -6.67
N ARG A 491 22.67 31.55 -7.71
CA ARG A 491 21.50 30.66 -7.68
C ARG A 491 21.91 29.21 -7.41
N ARG A 492 22.96 28.68 -8.08
CA ARG A 492 23.45 27.32 -7.85
C ARG A 492 23.95 27.13 -6.42
N ALA A 493 24.70 28.09 -5.90
CA ALA A 493 25.20 28.06 -4.53
C ALA A 493 24.06 28.01 -3.49
N VAL A 494 23.04 28.87 -3.65
CA VAL A 494 21.88 28.92 -2.75
C VAL A 494 21.07 27.61 -2.84
N CYS A 495 20.80 27.09 -4.04
CA CYS A 495 20.11 25.81 -4.21
C CYS A 495 20.89 24.64 -3.57
N SER A 496 22.22 24.59 -3.76
CA SER A 496 23.05 23.53 -3.17
C SER A 496 23.05 23.59 -1.64
N LYS A 497 23.09 24.80 -1.09
CA LYS A 497 23.02 25.01 0.37
C LYS A 497 21.67 24.58 0.92
N LEU A 498 20.56 24.97 0.29
CA LEU A 498 19.22 24.60 0.71
C LEU A 498 19.03 23.07 0.68
N LEU A 499 19.54 22.37 -0.36
CA LEU A 499 19.52 20.91 -0.44
C LEU A 499 20.31 20.25 0.70
N ALA A 500 21.48 20.79 1.04
CA ALA A 500 22.28 20.27 2.15
C ALA A 500 21.56 20.46 3.50
N ASP A 501 20.87 21.60 3.67
CA ASP A 501 20.12 21.89 4.89
C ASP A 501 18.90 20.98 5.06
N HIS A 502 18.23 20.59 3.98
CA HIS A 502 17.17 19.57 4.03
C HIS A 502 17.66 18.26 4.63
N GLN A 503 18.85 17.77 4.23
CA GLN A 503 19.40 16.52 4.72
C GLN A 503 19.72 16.55 6.22
N THR A 504 20.09 17.72 6.75
CA THR A 504 20.48 17.88 8.15
C THR A 504 19.33 18.24 9.07
N SER A 505 18.27 18.88 8.55
CA SER A 505 17.11 19.33 9.33
C SER A 505 15.98 18.32 9.41
N TYR A 506 16.03 17.22 8.64
CA TYR A 506 14.97 16.23 8.65
C TYR A 506 14.90 15.46 9.97
N GLU A 507 13.74 15.53 10.63
CA GLU A 507 13.49 14.85 11.89
C GLU A 507 12.64 13.59 11.69
N ARG A 508 13.15 12.47 12.20
CA ARG A 508 12.43 11.19 12.22
C ARG A 508 11.60 11.03 13.49
N ASP A 509 10.47 10.32 13.37
CA ASP A 509 9.69 9.91 14.53
C ASP A 509 10.53 8.99 15.43
N ARG A 510 10.46 9.21 16.75
CA ARG A 510 11.17 8.40 17.74
C ARG A 510 10.26 7.34 18.34
N ALA A 511 10.85 6.25 18.81
CA ALA A 511 10.18 5.22 19.58
C ALA A 511 9.35 5.82 20.73
N ALA A 512 8.15 5.30 20.94
CA ALA A 512 7.37 5.63 22.12
C ALA A 512 7.79 4.73 23.28
N ARG A 513 7.59 5.23 24.52
CA ARG A 513 7.77 4.40 25.72
C ARG A 513 6.50 3.57 25.94
N SER A 514 6.69 2.33 26.44
CA SER A 514 5.59 1.49 26.89
C SER A 514 4.96 2.02 28.19
N ASP A 515 3.66 1.83 28.33
CA ASP A 515 2.93 2.03 29.60
C ASP A 515 2.77 0.67 30.29
N GLU A 516 3.79 0.29 31.03
CA GLU A 516 3.88 -1.01 31.71
C GLU A 516 2.72 -1.29 32.67
N ALA A 517 2.20 -0.24 33.33
CA ALA A 517 1.09 -0.37 34.28
C ALA A 517 -0.23 -0.71 33.57
N ARG A 518 -0.46 -0.09 32.41
CA ARG A 518 -1.64 -0.32 31.58
C ARG A 518 -1.58 -1.68 30.89
N LEU A 519 -0.42 -2.10 30.39
CA LEU A 519 -0.24 -3.38 29.72
C LEU A 519 -0.62 -4.59 30.59
N LYS A 520 -0.26 -4.59 31.87
CA LYS A 520 -0.59 -5.68 32.81
C LYS A 520 -2.08 -5.92 32.99
N GLN A 521 -2.92 -4.92 32.70
CA GLN A 521 -4.37 -5.00 32.87
C GLN A 521 -5.11 -5.39 31.59
N MET A 522 -4.40 -5.46 30.45
CA MET A 522 -5.03 -5.58 29.13
C MET A 522 -4.87 -6.95 28.48
N LEU A 523 -3.96 -7.78 28.97
CA LEU A 523 -3.68 -9.09 28.39
C LEU A 523 -4.50 -10.19 29.09
N PRO A 524 -4.97 -11.21 28.35
CA PRO A 524 -5.61 -12.39 28.95
C PRO A 524 -4.57 -13.26 29.67
N HIS A 525 -5.02 -14.13 30.57
CA HIS A 525 -4.13 -15.06 31.26
C HIS A 525 -3.58 -16.18 30.35
N GLU A 526 -4.24 -16.44 29.22
CA GLU A 526 -3.89 -17.51 28.27
C GLU A 526 -3.83 -16.95 26.86
N LEU A 527 -2.83 -17.36 26.09
CA LEU A 527 -2.68 -17.05 24.69
C LEU A 527 -2.72 -18.32 23.86
N PRO A 528 -3.64 -18.43 22.89
CA PRO A 528 -3.69 -19.55 21.96
C PRO A 528 -2.54 -19.45 20.93
N PHE A 529 -2.30 -20.53 20.19
CA PHE A 529 -1.28 -20.59 19.13
C PHE A 529 -1.45 -19.47 18.08
N THR A 530 -2.68 -18.93 17.95
CA THR A 530 -2.97 -17.81 17.04
C THR A 530 -2.36 -16.48 17.48
N ALA A 531 -1.78 -16.41 18.67
CA ALA A 531 -0.97 -15.27 19.11
C ALA A 531 0.41 -15.26 18.42
N ASN A 532 0.80 -16.36 17.77
CA ASN A 532 2.03 -16.49 16.97
C ASN A 532 3.31 -16.24 17.81
N VAL A 533 3.36 -16.71 19.05
CA VAL A 533 4.54 -16.61 19.93
C VAL A 533 5.55 -17.68 19.51
N SER A 534 6.70 -17.28 18.97
CA SER A 534 7.65 -18.17 18.32
C SER A 534 9.09 -18.10 18.86
N ASN A 535 9.34 -17.28 19.88
CA ASN A 535 10.66 -17.12 20.48
C ASN A 535 10.58 -16.71 21.96
N HIS A 536 11.69 -16.87 22.68
CA HIS A 536 11.75 -16.63 24.12
C HIS A 536 11.55 -15.15 24.51
N LEU A 537 11.93 -14.16 23.64
CA LEU A 537 11.73 -12.74 23.93
C LEU A 537 10.26 -12.35 23.86
N ALA A 538 9.53 -12.85 22.85
CA ALA A 538 8.08 -12.66 22.75
C ALA A 538 7.36 -13.33 23.94
N GLU A 539 7.76 -14.53 24.31
CA GLU A 539 7.22 -15.24 25.49
C GLU A 539 7.49 -14.45 26.78
N ALA A 540 8.72 -13.97 26.98
CA ALA A 540 9.11 -13.17 28.14
C ALA A 540 8.30 -11.85 28.22
N PHE A 541 8.03 -11.20 27.07
CA PHE A 541 7.18 -10.03 27.00
C PHE A 541 5.79 -10.33 27.56
N TYR A 542 5.11 -11.35 27.08
CA TYR A 542 3.76 -11.70 27.52
C TYR A 542 3.71 -12.14 28.98
N LYS A 543 4.66 -12.98 29.43
CA LYS A 543 4.76 -13.43 30.85
C LYS A 543 4.96 -12.26 31.82
N ARG A 544 5.82 -11.28 31.45
CA ARG A 544 6.01 -10.06 32.27
C ARG A 544 4.72 -9.28 32.48
N HIS A 545 3.80 -9.34 31.50
CA HIS A 545 2.53 -8.61 31.55
C HIS A 545 1.34 -9.47 32.01
N GLY A 546 1.60 -10.62 32.66
CA GLY A 546 0.59 -11.40 33.39
C GLY A 546 -0.03 -12.56 32.61
N VAL A 547 0.49 -12.90 31.44
CA VAL A 547 0.07 -14.12 30.74
C VAL A 547 0.73 -15.33 31.41
N LEU A 548 -0.08 -16.32 31.79
CA LEU A 548 0.35 -17.52 32.51
C LEU A 548 0.65 -18.67 31.55
N ASN A 549 -0.25 -18.90 30.58
CA ASN A 549 -0.15 -20.00 29.62
C ASN A 549 -0.05 -19.45 28.20
N ILE A 550 0.93 -19.93 27.44
CA ILE A 550 1.18 -19.50 26.06
C ILE A 550 1.34 -20.76 25.21
N GLU A 551 0.39 -20.97 24.29
CA GLU A 551 0.56 -21.99 23.26
C GLU A 551 1.63 -21.52 22.25
N PRO A 552 2.59 -22.37 21.84
CA PRO A 552 3.58 -22.02 20.85
C PRO A 552 2.94 -21.74 19.49
N ALA A 553 3.62 -20.92 18.67
CA ALA A 553 3.18 -20.66 17.29
C ALA A 553 3.01 -21.97 16.52
N PHE A 554 2.02 -22.03 15.59
CA PHE A 554 1.73 -23.19 14.73
C PHE A 554 2.96 -23.70 13.99
N GLU A 555 3.87 -22.84 13.65
CA GLU A 555 5.12 -23.12 12.94
C GLU A 555 6.15 -23.86 13.81
N LEU A 556 6.06 -23.74 15.13
CA LEU A 556 6.90 -24.49 16.08
C LEU A 556 6.25 -25.83 16.44
N GLU A 557 4.97 -25.78 16.79
CA GLU A 557 4.22 -26.95 17.22
C GLU A 557 2.79 -26.88 16.69
N GLN A 558 2.40 -27.89 15.91
CA GLN A 558 1.03 -27.93 15.41
C GLN A 558 0.08 -28.33 16.55
N PRO A 559 -1.00 -27.56 16.78
CA PRO A 559 -1.95 -27.85 17.84
C PRO A 559 -2.54 -29.26 17.73
N ALA A 560 -2.75 -29.91 18.86
CA ALA A 560 -3.41 -31.20 18.95
C ALA A 560 -4.91 -31.09 18.57
N GLY A 561 -5.56 -32.23 18.28
CA GLY A 561 -6.99 -32.29 17.99
C GLY A 561 -7.34 -32.35 16.49
N THR A 562 -8.61 -32.58 16.22
CA THR A 562 -9.14 -32.81 14.84
C THR A 562 -9.75 -31.55 14.23
N GLU A 563 -10.13 -30.55 15.02
CA GLU A 563 -10.78 -29.32 14.56
C GLU A 563 -9.83 -28.10 14.63
N VAL A 564 -8.59 -28.26 14.13
CA VAL A 564 -7.62 -27.16 14.09
C VAL A 564 -7.91 -26.26 12.90
N PRO A 565 -8.20 -24.96 13.10
CA PRO A 565 -8.42 -24.04 12.01
C PRO A 565 -7.10 -23.69 11.31
N LEU A 566 -6.99 -24.06 10.03
CA LEU A 566 -5.88 -23.62 9.16
C LEU A 566 -6.11 -22.21 8.61
N MET A 567 -7.37 -21.80 8.49
CA MET A 567 -7.75 -20.44 8.07
C MET A 567 -9.05 -20.06 8.77
N THR A 568 -9.16 -18.79 9.18
CA THR A 568 -10.41 -18.19 9.61
C THR A 568 -10.73 -17.01 8.69
N CYS A 569 -11.92 -17.01 8.10
CA CYS A 569 -12.31 -16.09 7.04
C CYS A 569 -13.64 -15.40 7.34
N ARG A 570 -13.71 -14.11 7.09
CA ARG A 570 -15.00 -13.40 7.02
C ARG A 570 -15.74 -13.69 5.71
N HIS A 571 -15.02 -14.07 4.65
CA HIS A 571 -15.62 -14.65 3.44
C HIS A 571 -16.30 -15.98 3.79
N CYS A 572 -17.54 -16.19 3.32
CA CYS A 572 -18.31 -17.41 3.57
C CYS A 572 -18.80 -17.97 2.23
N ILE A 573 -18.34 -19.17 1.89
CA ILE A 573 -18.70 -19.84 0.63
C ILE A 573 -20.23 -20.05 0.55
N ARG A 574 -20.91 -20.44 1.64
CA ARG A 574 -22.39 -20.53 1.66
C ARG A 574 -23.05 -19.23 1.27
N HIS A 575 -22.59 -18.10 1.82
CA HIS A 575 -23.13 -16.79 1.46
C HIS A 575 -22.89 -16.45 -0.01
N ALA A 576 -21.67 -16.71 -0.50
CA ALA A 576 -21.28 -16.44 -1.89
C ALA A 576 -22.09 -17.26 -2.92
N LEU A 577 -22.54 -18.45 -2.54
CA LEU A 577 -23.35 -19.35 -3.38
C LEU A 577 -24.87 -19.18 -3.19
N GLY A 578 -25.31 -18.25 -2.32
CA GLY A 578 -26.75 -18.08 -2.01
C GLY A 578 -27.29 -19.14 -1.04
N TRP A 579 -26.43 -19.90 -0.37
CA TRP A 579 -26.81 -20.99 0.56
C TRP A 579 -26.75 -20.56 2.03
N CYS A 580 -26.78 -19.27 2.30
CA CYS A 580 -26.69 -18.73 3.66
C CYS A 580 -27.93 -19.11 4.50
N VAL A 581 -27.71 -19.79 5.63
CA VAL A 581 -28.80 -20.24 6.53
C VAL A 581 -29.62 -19.11 7.15
N LYS A 582 -29.10 -17.87 7.19
CA LYS A 582 -29.83 -16.67 7.63
C LYS A 582 -30.75 -16.08 6.56
N LYS A 583 -30.64 -16.55 5.32
CA LYS A 583 -31.50 -16.23 4.18
C LYS A 583 -32.16 -17.52 3.73
N LYS A 584 -33.29 -17.48 3.05
CA LYS A 584 -33.91 -18.72 2.53
C LYS A 584 -32.92 -19.46 1.62
N PRO A 585 -32.24 -20.53 2.09
CA PRO A 585 -31.18 -21.16 1.31
C PRO A 585 -31.78 -22.01 0.17
N THR A 586 -31.14 -21.97 -0.99
CA THR A 586 -31.50 -22.82 -2.14
C THR A 586 -30.93 -24.24 -2.02
N HIS A 587 -30.02 -24.47 -1.06
CA HIS A 587 -29.36 -25.75 -0.83
C HIS A 587 -29.07 -25.96 0.67
N ALA A 588 -29.34 -27.17 1.18
CA ALA A 588 -29.29 -27.50 2.61
C ALA A 588 -28.18 -28.50 2.98
N ALA A 589 -27.01 -28.44 2.35
CA ALA A 589 -25.89 -29.30 2.77
C ALA A 589 -25.32 -28.84 4.12
N ASP A 590 -25.46 -29.68 5.15
CA ASP A 590 -25.04 -29.35 6.51
C ASP A 590 -23.52 -29.39 6.69
N LYS A 591 -22.82 -30.30 6.00
CA LYS A 591 -21.36 -30.42 6.05
C LYS A 591 -20.78 -30.24 4.66
N LEU A 592 -19.83 -29.32 4.55
CA LEU A 592 -19.13 -29.02 3.31
C LEU A 592 -17.62 -29.14 3.54
N ALA A 593 -16.90 -29.51 2.48
CA ALA A 593 -15.44 -29.53 2.47
C ALA A 593 -14.88 -29.05 1.12
N LEU A 594 -13.68 -28.51 1.15
CA LEU A 594 -12.88 -28.17 -0.03
C LEU A 594 -11.97 -29.37 -0.35
N ARG A 595 -12.00 -29.85 -1.59
CA ARG A 595 -11.13 -30.94 -2.05
C ARG A 595 -10.18 -30.43 -3.12
N LEU A 596 -8.87 -30.66 -2.92
CA LEU A 596 -7.83 -30.39 -3.91
C LEU A 596 -7.79 -31.49 -4.98
N PRO A 597 -7.19 -31.24 -6.16
CA PRO A 597 -7.01 -32.26 -7.20
C PRO A 597 -6.20 -33.48 -6.75
N ASP A 598 -5.35 -33.35 -5.74
CA ASP A 598 -4.58 -34.47 -5.14
C ASP A 598 -5.37 -35.30 -4.12
N GLY A 599 -6.67 -35.00 -3.92
CA GLY A 599 -7.56 -35.72 -3.03
C GLY A 599 -7.61 -35.21 -1.60
N ARG A 600 -6.70 -34.34 -1.16
CA ARG A 600 -6.74 -33.74 0.19
C ARG A 600 -8.03 -32.95 0.40
N THR A 601 -8.74 -33.26 1.48
CA THR A 601 -10.08 -32.70 1.76
C THR A 601 -10.08 -31.93 3.07
N PHE A 602 -10.46 -30.66 3.02
CA PHE A 602 -10.45 -29.69 4.13
C PHE A 602 -11.89 -29.40 4.57
N PRO A 603 -12.34 -29.90 5.74
CA PRO A 603 -13.68 -29.62 6.24
C PRO A 603 -13.89 -28.12 6.47
N LEU A 604 -15.12 -27.66 6.21
CA LEU A 604 -15.53 -26.27 6.48
C LEU A 604 -16.41 -26.23 7.73
N LYS A 605 -16.06 -25.31 8.64
CA LYS A 605 -16.88 -25.00 9.81
C LYS A 605 -17.44 -23.59 9.66
N PHE A 606 -18.74 -23.44 9.89
CA PHE A 606 -19.43 -22.17 9.74
C PHE A 606 -19.92 -21.65 11.09
N ASP A 607 -19.34 -20.56 11.57
CA ASP A 607 -19.88 -19.81 12.69
C ASP A 607 -20.89 -18.77 12.17
N CYS A 608 -22.15 -19.19 12.07
CA CYS A 608 -23.21 -18.33 11.57
C CYS A 608 -23.58 -17.19 12.53
N LYS A 609 -23.23 -17.29 13.83
CA LYS A 609 -23.43 -16.19 14.80
C LYS A 609 -22.53 -15.00 14.46
N HIS A 610 -21.26 -15.25 14.24
CA HIS A 610 -20.25 -14.22 13.94
C HIS A 610 -20.05 -13.99 12.44
N CYS A 611 -20.73 -14.77 11.58
CA CYS A 611 -20.57 -14.74 10.12
C CYS A 611 -19.12 -15.03 9.69
N GLU A 612 -18.52 -16.08 10.26
CA GLU A 612 -17.18 -16.55 9.97
C GLU A 612 -17.20 -17.97 9.39
N MET A 613 -16.21 -18.27 8.59
CA MET A 613 -15.96 -19.60 8.04
C MET A 613 -14.53 -20.02 8.35
N GLN A 614 -14.35 -21.24 8.84
CA GLN A 614 -13.05 -21.84 9.07
C GLN A 614 -12.80 -22.96 8.06
N VAL A 615 -11.58 -23.01 7.55
CA VAL A 615 -11.04 -24.14 6.81
C VAL A 615 -10.23 -24.97 7.80
N LEU A 616 -10.67 -26.19 8.08
CA LEU A 616 -10.06 -27.03 9.11
C LEU A 616 -9.00 -27.96 8.52
N ARG A 617 -8.10 -28.42 9.39
CA ARG A 617 -7.16 -29.48 9.07
C ARG A 617 -7.89 -30.74 8.60
N PRO A 618 -7.40 -31.46 7.55
CA PRO A 618 -7.95 -32.75 7.16
C PRO A 618 -8.01 -33.73 8.34
N ARG A 619 -9.08 -34.49 8.42
CA ARG A 619 -9.12 -35.65 9.34
C ARG A 619 -8.17 -36.73 8.79
N LYS A 620 -7.33 -37.29 9.67
CA LYS A 620 -6.49 -38.44 9.32
C LYS A 620 -7.35 -39.63 9.01
#